data_20fcd2ac073b31412092865375d6cc61
#
_entry.id   20fcd2ac073b31412092865375d6cc61
#
_cell.length_a   1.000
_cell.length_b   1.000
_cell.length_c   1.000
_cell.angle_alpha   90.00
_cell.angle_beta   90.00
_cell.angle_gamma   90.00
#
_symmetry.space_group_name_H-M   'P 1'
#
loop_
_entity.id
_entity.type
_entity.pdbx_description
1 polymer ?
#
loop_
_entity_poly.entity_id
_entity_poly.type
_entity_poly.pdbx_seq_one_letter_code
_entity_poly.pdbx_strand_id
1 'polypeptide(L)'
;PILICDHQCRFATPQYDKTMWKQLESEQAVATMYRNYLAEASARPYIIGYHRCQYIDRFNEHPGVLKQGMLREDGSAYPVLQEAVIEANRAAFDHFSSQTQH
;
A
#
# COMPACT_ATOMS: atom_id res chain seq x y z
N PRO A 1 19.32 -11.27 1.80
CA PRO A 1 18.04 -10.89 1.17
C PRO A 1 16.96 -10.62 2.21
N ILE A 2 16.16 -9.61 1.94
CA ILE A 2 15.06 -9.20 2.82
C ILE A 2 13.76 -9.13 2.02
N LEU A 3 12.71 -9.75 2.55
CA LEU A 3 11.36 -9.62 2.03
C LEU A 3 10.56 -8.73 2.98
N ILE A 4 10.03 -7.62 2.49
CA ILE A 4 9.18 -6.75 3.28
C ILE A 4 7.76 -7.33 3.28
N CYS A 5 7.26 -7.63 4.47
CA CYS A 5 5.90 -8.12 4.66
C CYS A 5 5.16 -7.15 5.58
N ASP A 6 3.85 -7.09 5.44
CA ASP A 6 3.00 -6.40 6.40
C ASP A 6 3.18 -4.87 6.49
N HIS A 7 3.71 -4.24 5.43
CA HIS A 7 3.72 -2.78 5.36
C HIS A 7 2.28 -2.27 5.16
N GLN A 8 1.91 -1.25 5.90
CA GLN A 8 0.55 -0.75 5.90
C GLN A 8 0.51 0.75 6.13
N CYS A 9 -0.47 1.39 5.55
CA CYS A 9 -0.81 2.78 5.83
C CYS A 9 -2.30 2.98 5.54
N ARG A 10 -2.89 3.95 6.18
CA ARG A 10 -4.34 4.11 6.18
C ARG A 10 -4.75 5.57 6.18
N PHE A 11 -5.98 5.81 5.79
CA PHE A 11 -6.57 7.15 5.80
C PHE A 11 -8.05 7.06 6.17
N ALA A 12 -8.59 8.14 6.71
CA ALA A 12 -9.99 8.22 7.08
C ALA A 12 -10.88 8.47 5.87
N THR A 13 -12.12 8.02 5.95
CA THR A 13 -13.16 8.34 4.97
C THR A 13 -14.39 8.89 5.69
N PRO A 14 -15.35 9.51 4.98
CA PRO A 14 -16.54 10.02 5.62
C PRO A 14 -17.34 8.97 6.41
N GLN A 15 -17.27 7.71 5.99
CA GLN A 15 -17.94 6.60 6.70
C GLN A 15 -17.19 6.18 7.94
N TYR A 16 -15.85 6.32 7.92
CA TYR A 16 -14.98 5.89 9.02
C TYR A 16 -13.93 6.97 9.22
N ASP A 17 -14.24 7.92 10.08
CA ASP A 17 -13.40 9.09 10.34
C ASP A 17 -12.18 8.78 11.18
N LYS A 18 -12.11 7.58 11.76
CA LYS A 18 -10.98 7.14 12.57
C LYS A 18 -10.55 5.74 12.18
N THR A 19 -9.26 5.50 12.25
CA THR A 19 -8.68 4.17 12.07
C THR A 19 -7.97 3.75 13.36
N MET A 20 -7.67 2.47 13.50
CA MET A 20 -7.11 1.93 14.74
C MET A 20 -5.77 2.57 15.12
N TRP A 21 -4.88 2.71 14.16
CA TRP A 21 -3.55 3.27 14.40
C TRP A 21 -3.39 4.59 13.69
N LYS A 22 -2.18 5.14 13.77
CA LYS A 22 -1.86 6.39 13.10
C LYS A 22 -2.28 6.34 11.63
N GLN A 23 -3.01 7.35 11.21
CA GLN A 23 -3.53 7.45 9.85
C GLN A 23 -2.92 8.66 9.14
N LEU A 24 -2.85 8.58 7.83
CA LEU A 24 -2.48 9.71 7.00
C LEU A 24 -3.71 10.56 6.71
N GLU A 25 -3.50 11.75 6.24
CA GLU A 25 -4.57 12.75 6.10
C GLU A 25 -5.55 12.45 4.96
N SER A 26 -5.12 11.68 3.95
CA SER A 26 -5.95 11.48 2.76
C SER A 26 -5.51 10.26 1.96
N GLU A 27 -6.37 9.86 1.02
CA GLU A 27 -6.02 8.85 0.02
C GLU A 27 -4.78 9.24 -0.77
N GLN A 28 -4.68 10.52 -1.14
CA GLN A 28 -3.52 11.04 -1.87
C GLN A 28 -2.23 10.87 -1.07
N ALA A 29 -2.28 11.13 0.24
CA ALA A 29 -1.12 10.95 1.10
C ALA A 29 -0.69 9.48 1.16
N VAL A 30 -1.63 8.56 1.24
CA VAL A 30 -1.35 7.12 1.22
C VAL A 30 -0.75 6.71 -0.13
N ALA A 31 -1.28 7.23 -1.22
CA ALA A 31 -0.78 6.95 -2.56
C ALA A 31 0.69 7.42 -2.71
N THR A 32 0.97 8.62 -2.27
CA THR A 32 2.33 9.18 -2.31
C THR A 32 3.28 8.36 -1.45
N MET A 33 2.86 8.00 -0.24
CA MET A 33 3.67 7.16 0.64
C MET A 33 3.97 5.80 0.00
N TYR A 34 2.98 5.18 -0.64
CA TYR A 34 3.17 3.90 -1.31
C TYR A 34 4.20 4.00 -2.41
N ARG A 35 4.08 5.01 -3.28
CA ARG A 35 5.05 5.24 -4.36
C ARG A 35 6.47 5.40 -3.82
N ASN A 36 6.62 6.28 -2.85
CA ASN A 36 7.94 6.59 -2.29
C ASN A 36 8.55 5.40 -1.57
N TYR A 37 7.74 4.72 -0.77
CA TYR A 37 8.22 3.56 0.00
C TYR A 37 8.69 2.44 -0.92
N LEU A 38 7.90 2.10 -1.94
CA LEU A 38 8.24 1.02 -2.84
C LEU A 38 9.44 1.38 -3.72
N ALA A 39 9.54 2.65 -4.15
CA ALA A 39 10.70 3.12 -4.90
C ALA A 39 11.99 2.99 -4.08
N GLU A 40 11.96 3.40 -2.81
CA GLU A 40 13.10 3.27 -1.91
C GLU A 40 13.45 1.80 -1.66
N ALA A 41 12.45 0.98 -1.39
CA ALA A 41 12.65 -0.44 -1.12
C ALA A 41 13.25 -1.16 -2.33
N SER A 42 12.70 -0.92 -3.52
CA SER A 42 13.17 -1.60 -4.74
C SER A 42 14.56 -1.13 -5.17
N ALA A 43 15.00 0.03 -4.72
CA ALA A 43 16.36 0.53 -5.00
C ALA A 43 17.42 -0.16 -4.15
N ARG A 44 17.05 -0.89 -3.11
CA ARG A 44 18.00 -1.58 -2.23
C ARG A 44 18.30 -2.98 -2.75
N PRO A 45 19.55 -3.32 -3.06
CA PRO A 45 19.85 -4.63 -3.66
C PRO A 45 19.53 -5.83 -2.75
N TYR A 46 19.44 -5.61 -1.44
CA TYR A 46 19.12 -6.67 -0.49
C TYR A 46 17.61 -6.86 -0.25
N ILE A 47 16.75 -5.99 -0.81
CA ILE A 47 15.30 -6.13 -0.74
C ILE A 47 14.86 -6.92 -1.97
N ILE A 48 14.25 -8.07 -1.76
CA ILE A 48 13.88 -8.98 -2.86
C ILE A 48 12.38 -8.99 -3.15
N GLY A 49 11.58 -8.34 -2.33
CA GLY A 49 10.14 -8.29 -2.56
C GLY A 49 9.42 -7.45 -1.53
N TYR A 50 8.14 -7.23 -1.78
CA TYR A 50 7.31 -6.35 -0.98
C TYR A 50 5.87 -6.86 -0.98
N HIS A 51 5.29 -6.95 0.21
CA HIS A 51 3.87 -7.28 0.40
C HIS A 51 3.21 -6.21 1.23
N ARG A 52 2.08 -5.72 0.75
CA ARG A 52 1.27 -4.76 1.48
C ARG A 52 0.17 -5.49 2.28
N CYS A 53 -0.03 -5.09 3.49
CA CYS A 53 -1.19 -5.48 4.28
C CYS A 53 -2.19 -4.33 4.23
N GLN A 54 -3.36 -4.48 3.71
CA GLN A 54 -3.94 -5.68 3.16
C GLN A 54 -4.67 -5.34 1.85
N TYR A 55 -5.34 -6.34 1.26
CA TYR A 55 -5.96 -6.17 -0.05
C TYR A 55 -7.28 -5.40 0.01
N ILE A 56 -8.13 -5.72 0.98
CA ILE A 56 -9.46 -5.13 1.10
C ILE A 56 -9.67 -4.60 2.52
N ASP A 57 -10.40 -3.48 2.63
CA ASP A 57 -10.78 -2.93 3.94
C ASP A 57 -11.65 -3.91 4.72
N ARG A 58 -11.44 -3.95 6.03
CA ARG A 58 -12.22 -4.79 6.92
C ARG A 58 -12.70 -3.98 8.13
N PHE A 59 -13.99 -4.06 8.40
CA PHE A 59 -14.64 -3.32 9.47
C PHE A 59 -15.46 -4.24 10.38
N ASN A 60 -15.00 -5.45 10.61
CA ASN A 60 -15.77 -6.50 11.25
C ASN A 60 -16.34 -6.11 12.61
N GLU A 61 -15.50 -6.14 13.63
CA GLU A 61 -15.91 -5.94 15.02
C GLU A 61 -15.63 -4.53 15.51
N HIS A 62 -14.62 -3.88 14.94
CA HIS A 62 -14.18 -2.55 15.33
C HIS A 62 -14.14 -1.65 14.11
N PRO A 63 -15.13 -0.75 13.94
CA PRO A 63 -15.16 0.15 12.79
C PRO A 63 -13.82 0.85 12.57
N GLY A 64 -13.35 0.81 11.34
CA GLY A 64 -12.11 1.47 10.95
C GLY A 64 -10.82 0.76 11.31
N VAL A 65 -10.90 -0.34 12.05
CA VAL A 65 -9.69 -1.04 12.54
C VAL A 65 -8.75 -1.43 11.41
N LEU A 66 -9.26 -2.08 10.38
CA LEU A 66 -8.44 -2.54 9.26
C LEU A 66 -8.75 -1.77 7.98
N LYS A 67 -8.93 -0.47 8.11
CA LYS A 67 -9.14 0.44 6.98
C LYS A 67 -7.79 0.80 6.36
N GLN A 68 -7.15 -0.17 5.75
CA GLN A 68 -5.84 -0.03 5.13
C GLN A 68 -5.73 -0.80 3.81
N GLY A 69 -6.85 -1.27 3.29
CA GLY A 69 -6.89 -2.03 2.05
C GLY A 69 -6.67 -1.16 0.82
N MET A 70 -6.42 -1.80 -0.30
CA MET A 70 -6.39 -1.16 -1.61
C MET A 70 -7.79 -1.04 -2.19
N LEU A 71 -8.73 -1.83 -1.68
CA LEU A 71 -10.13 -1.81 -2.06
C LEU A 71 -10.99 -1.52 -0.85
N ARG A 72 -12.17 -0.93 -1.10
CA ARG A 72 -13.19 -0.76 -0.08
C ARG A 72 -13.80 -2.12 0.29
N GLU A 73 -14.51 -2.16 1.39
CA GLU A 73 -15.16 -3.38 1.88
C GLU A 73 -16.10 -3.99 0.84
N ASP A 74 -16.73 -3.18 0.00
CA ASP A 74 -17.63 -3.65 -1.06
C ASP A 74 -16.90 -4.14 -2.32
N GLY A 75 -15.57 -4.07 -2.32
CA GLY A 75 -14.75 -4.50 -3.45
C GLY A 75 -14.41 -3.41 -4.45
N SER A 76 -14.96 -2.21 -4.31
CA SER A 76 -14.63 -1.11 -5.21
C SER A 76 -13.26 -0.51 -4.89
N ALA A 77 -12.58 0.00 -5.89
CA ALA A 77 -11.25 0.55 -5.74
C ALA A 77 -11.26 2.00 -5.23
N TYR A 78 -10.19 2.36 -4.52
CA TYR A 78 -9.84 3.75 -4.28
C TYR A 78 -9.06 4.23 -5.50
N PRO A 79 -9.61 5.11 -6.34
CA PRO A 79 -9.01 5.37 -7.66
C PRO A 79 -7.60 5.97 -7.62
N VAL A 80 -7.34 6.90 -6.72
CA VAL A 80 -6.02 7.52 -6.60
C VAL A 80 -5.00 6.51 -6.09
N LEU A 81 -5.38 5.74 -5.07
CA LEU A 81 -4.51 4.71 -4.52
C LEU A 81 -4.26 3.59 -5.52
N GLN A 82 -5.29 3.15 -6.24
CA GLN A 82 -5.16 2.10 -7.24
C GLN A 82 -4.15 2.49 -8.32
N GLU A 83 -4.25 3.70 -8.84
CA GLU A 83 -3.32 4.20 -9.85
C GLU A 83 -1.88 4.21 -9.33
N ALA A 84 -1.69 4.69 -8.12
CA ALA A 84 -0.37 4.72 -7.50
C ALA A 84 0.21 3.32 -7.32
N VAL A 85 -0.61 2.35 -6.90
CA VAL A 85 -0.18 0.97 -6.70
C VAL A 85 0.24 0.35 -8.03
N ILE A 86 -0.56 0.54 -9.08
CA ILE A 86 -0.25 0.01 -10.41
C ILE A 86 1.09 0.57 -10.92
N GLU A 87 1.26 1.88 -10.86
CA GLU A 87 2.49 2.54 -11.32
C GLU A 87 3.71 2.09 -10.52
N ALA A 88 3.60 2.12 -9.20
CA ALA A 88 4.71 1.76 -8.33
C ALA A 88 5.10 0.29 -8.48
N ASN A 89 4.13 -0.60 -8.61
CA ASN A 89 4.38 -2.02 -8.79
C ASN A 89 5.06 -2.31 -10.13
N ARG A 90 4.65 -1.64 -11.19
CA ARG A 90 5.29 -1.78 -12.51
C ARG A 90 6.74 -1.33 -12.45
N ALA A 91 7.00 -0.16 -11.87
CA ALA A 91 8.34 0.37 -11.75
C ALA A 91 9.23 -0.56 -10.91
N ALA A 92 8.71 -1.07 -9.80
CA ALA A 92 9.44 -2.00 -8.95
C ALA A 92 9.73 -3.32 -9.67
N PHE A 93 8.76 -3.86 -10.39
CA PHE A 93 8.94 -5.10 -11.16
C PHE A 93 10.03 -4.92 -12.21
N ASP A 94 10.00 -3.82 -12.96
CA ASP A 94 11.01 -3.54 -13.98
C ASP A 94 12.40 -3.42 -13.37
N HIS A 95 12.49 -2.78 -12.23
CA HIS A 95 13.76 -2.62 -11.51
C HIS A 95 14.31 -3.97 -11.04
N PHE A 96 13.48 -4.78 -10.39
CA PHE A 96 13.89 -6.12 -9.93
C PHE A 96 14.28 -7.03 -11.10
N SER A 97 13.51 -6.99 -12.19
CA SER A 97 13.80 -7.78 -13.38
C SER A 97 15.15 -7.39 -14.01
N SER A 98 15.44 -6.10 -14.06
CA SER A 98 16.70 -5.58 -14.57
C SER A 98 17.90 -6.06 -13.74
N GLN A 99 17.73 -6.13 -12.41
CA GLN A 99 18.79 -6.61 -11.51
C GLN A 99 19.04 -8.11 -11.63
N THR A 100 18.04 -8.89 -11.96
CA THR A 100 18.18 -10.35 -12.06
C THR A 100 18.72 -10.81 -13.39
N GLN A 101 18.88 -9.93 -14.37
CA GLN A 101 19.44 -10.25 -15.68
C GLN A 101 20.96 -10.22 -15.71
N HIS A 102 21.58 -10.02 -14.60
CA HIS A 102 23.02 -10.09 -14.48
C HIS A 102 23.44 -11.44 -13.94
#